data_75c1960dd86cf4a4482d8734872fe2ab
#
_entry.id   75c1960dd86cf4a4482d8734872fe2ab
#
_cell.length_a   1.000
_cell.length_b   1.000
_cell.length_c   1.000
_cell.angle_alpha   90.00
_cell.angle_beta   90.00
_cell.angle_gamma   90.00
#
_symmetry.space_group_name_H-M   'P 1'
#
loop_
_entity.id
_entity.type
_entity.pdbx_description
1 polymer ?
#
loop_
_entity_poly.entity_id
_entity_poly.type
_entity_poly.pdbx_seq_one_letter_code
_entity_poly.pdbx_strand_id
1 'polypeptide(L)'
;LSEVIIVDRGVESYQQTHHAMKDQIAVLKDGVRAELWCVQHPPVFTQGQAGKAEHVLNPGDTPIVQSDRGGQVTYHGPGQVILYTLVPMRHFSLNVRDLVSLLEDTVISVLASYGVSSQARADAPGVYVGDRKIASLGLRIRHGVSYHGVASVSYTHLRAHETLPN
;
A
#
# COMPACT_ATOMS: atom_id res chain seq x y z
N LEU A 1 -21.08 -8.02 -15.36
CA LEU A 1 -19.65 -8.05 -15.66
C LEU A 1 -18.90 -7.26 -14.59
N SER A 2 -17.88 -7.86 -14.01
CA SER A 2 -17.01 -7.16 -13.06
C SER A 2 -16.10 -6.20 -13.82
N GLU A 3 -15.92 -5.01 -13.29
CA GLU A 3 -15.09 -3.97 -13.88
C GLU A 3 -13.95 -3.59 -12.91
N VAL A 4 -12.74 -3.43 -13.43
CA VAL A 4 -11.59 -2.93 -12.67
C VAL A 4 -11.06 -1.69 -13.38
N ILE A 5 -11.02 -0.57 -12.68
CA ILE A 5 -10.54 0.71 -13.21
C ILE A 5 -9.23 1.07 -12.51
N ILE A 6 -8.25 1.50 -13.30
CA ILE A 6 -7.00 2.06 -12.78
C ILE A 6 -7.11 3.58 -12.83
N VAL A 7 -6.86 4.24 -11.70
CA VAL A 7 -6.90 5.69 -11.56
C VAL A 7 -5.49 6.18 -11.19
N ASP A 8 -4.89 6.99 -12.05
CA ASP A 8 -3.65 7.68 -11.72
C ASP A 8 -4.00 8.99 -11.01
N ARG A 9 -3.57 9.11 -9.77
CA ARG A 9 -3.79 10.30 -8.93
C ARG A 9 -2.57 11.22 -8.86
N GLY A 10 -1.46 10.82 -9.49
CA GLY A 10 -0.22 11.60 -9.47
C GLY A 10 0.35 11.76 -8.06
N VAL A 11 0.69 13.00 -7.69
CA VAL A 11 1.22 13.34 -6.37
C VAL A 11 0.16 14.10 -5.58
N GLU A 12 -0.31 13.49 -4.49
CA GLU A 12 -1.33 14.07 -3.60
C GLU A 12 -0.92 13.93 -2.13
N SER A 13 -1.41 14.83 -1.27
CA SER A 13 -1.26 14.64 0.17
C SER A 13 -1.98 13.39 0.64
N TYR A 14 -1.43 12.73 1.66
CA TYR A 14 -2.07 11.55 2.24
C TYR A 14 -3.49 11.83 2.73
N GLN A 15 -3.70 12.95 3.41
CA GLN A 15 -5.01 13.33 3.94
C GLN A 15 -6.05 13.50 2.83
N GLN A 16 -5.68 14.13 1.71
CA GLN A 16 -6.56 14.32 0.55
C GLN A 16 -6.97 12.98 -0.05
N THR A 17 -6.01 12.09 -0.30
CA THR A 17 -6.27 10.76 -0.86
C THR A 17 -7.09 9.90 0.12
N HIS A 18 -6.76 9.95 1.42
CA HIS A 18 -7.49 9.20 2.45
C HIS A 18 -8.95 9.63 2.55
N HIS A 19 -9.22 10.93 2.47
CA HIS A 19 -10.59 11.46 2.43
C HIS A 19 -11.33 10.98 1.19
N ALA A 20 -10.71 11.11 0.02
CA ALA A 20 -11.27 10.65 -1.24
C ALA A 20 -11.58 9.14 -1.26
N MET A 21 -10.71 8.30 -0.66
CA MET A 21 -11.00 6.87 -0.52
C MET A 21 -12.27 6.61 0.29
N LYS A 22 -12.46 7.35 1.41
CA LYS A 22 -13.66 7.19 2.25
C LYS A 22 -14.94 7.58 1.52
N ASP A 23 -14.90 8.63 0.71
CA ASP A 23 -16.04 9.04 -0.11
C ASP A 23 -16.35 8.00 -1.18
N GLN A 24 -15.31 7.46 -1.82
CA GLN A 24 -15.46 6.47 -2.87
C GLN A 24 -16.00 5.13 -2.37
N ILE A 25 -15.72 4.74 -1.14
CA ILE A 25 -16.30 3.54 -0.50
C ILE A 25 -17.84 3.59 -0.53
N ALA A 26 -18.43 4.77 -0.28
CA ALA A 26 -19.88 4.93 -0.31
C ALA A 26 -20.46 4.71 -1.72
N VAL A 27 -19.71 5.03 -2.74
CA VAL A 27 -20.09 4.81 -4.15
C VAL A 27 -19.95 3.34 -4.55
N LEU A 28 -18.90 2.66 -4.06
CA LEU A 28 -18.53 1.31 -4.50
C LEU A 28 -19.21 0.19 -3.69
N LYS A 29 -19.76 0.47 -2.51
CA LYS A 29 -20.23 -0.55 -1.55
C LYS A 29 -21.26 -1.54 -2.12
N ASP A 30 -22.10 -1.09 -3.04
CA ASP A 30 -23.16 -1.90 -3.66
C ASP A 30 -22.86 -2.16 -5.15
N GLY A 31 -21.63 -1.87 -5.59
CA GLY A 31 -21.23 -1.90 -6.99
C GLY A 31 -20.53 -3.18 -7.43
N VAL A 32 -20.32 -3.26 -8.73
CA VAL A 32 -19.62 -4.35 -9.43
C VAL A 32 -18.22 -3.93 -9.90
N ARG A 33 -17.83 -2.69 -9.56
CA ARG A 33 -16.59 -2.07 -9.98
C ARG A 33 -15.58 -2.00 -8.83
N ALA A 34 -14.35 -2.36 -9.11
CA ALA A 34 -13.21 -2.09 -8.26
C ALA A 34 -12.37 -0.95 -8.83
N GLU A 35 -11.69 -0.22 -7.98
CA GLU A 35 -10.76 0.83 -8.38
C GLU A 35 -9.39 0.59 -7.77
N LEU A 36 -8.36 0.74 -8.60
CA LEU A 36 -6.96 0.68 -8.21
C LEU A 36 -6.36 2.08 -8.40
N TRP A 37 -6.01 2.73 -7.32
CA TRP A 37 -5.47 4.09 -7.34
C TRP A 37 -3.96 4.08 -7.20
N CYS A 38 -3.26 4.54 -8.25
CA CYS A 38 -1.83 4.77 -8.21
C CYS A 38 -1.56 6.19 -7.73
N VAL A 39 -0.74 6.35 -6.69
CA VAL A 39 -0.46 7.65 -6.10
C VAL A 39 0.96 7.69 -5.51
N GLN A 40 1.53 8.87 -5.44
CA GLN A 40 2.69 9.19 -4.62
C GLN A 40 2.31 10.26 -3.59
N HIS A 41 2.89 10.18 -2.40
CA HIS A 41 2.68 11.19 -1.37
C HIS A 41 3.95 12.04 -1.16
N PRO A 42 3.79 13.33 -0.85
CA PRO A 42 4.85 14.08 -0.18
C PRO A 42 5.28 13.38 1.11
N PRO A 43 6.45 13.70 1.67
CA PRO A 43 6.93 13.06 2.90
C PRO A 43 5.88 13.07 4.01
N VAL A 44 5.53 11.90 4.51
CA VAL A 44 4.56 11.70 5.59
C VAL A 44 4.80 10.36 6.30
N PHE A 45 4.69 10.36 7.62
CA PHE A 45 4.53 9.13 8.40
C PHE A 45 3.04 8.85 8.62
N THR A 46 2.59 7.65 8.30
CA THR A 46 1.24 7.19 8.63
C THR A 46 1.29 6.17 9.75
N GLN A 47 0.57 6.42 10.85
CA GLN A 47 0.38 5.47 11.94
C GLN A 47 -0.85 4.62 11.68
N GLY A 48 -0.67 3.33 11.43
CA GLY A 48 -1.77 2.38 11.36
C GLY A 48 -2.34 2.04 12.75
N GLN A 49 -3.33 1.17 12.81
CA GLN A 49 -4.03 0.81 14.05
C GLN A 49 -3.15 0.17 15.13
N ALA A 50 -2.08 -0.53 14.73
CA ALA A 50 -1.08 -1.08 15.64
C ALA A 50 0.12 -0.13 15.86
N GLY A 51 0.07 1.08 15.31
CA GLY A 51 1.13 2.08 15.43
C GLY A 51 1.18 2.66 16.84
N LYS A 52 2.40 2.82 17.35
CA LYS A 52 2.67 3.48 18.61
C LYS A 52 3.57 4.69 18.36
N ALA A 53 3.38 5.77 19.13
CA ALA A 53 4.19 6.97 19.01
C ALA A 53 5.70 6.70 19.18
N GLU A 54 6.06 5.75 20.03
CA GLU A 54 7.43 5.30 20.28
C GLU A 54 8.12 4.66 19.06
N HIS A 55 7.35 4.26 18.02
CA HIS A 55 7.92 3.71 16.80
C HIS A 55 8.41 4.80 15.82
N VAL A 56 8.08 6.06 16.07
CA VAL A 56 8.58 7.20 15.30
C VAL A 56 9.71 7.85 16.06
N LEU A 57 10.94 7.39 15.82
CA LEU A 57 12.08 7.76 16.63
C LEU A 57 12.61 9.17 16.35
N ASN A 58 12.58 9.61 15.08
CA ASN A 58 13.08 10.92 14.68
C ASN A 58 12.37 11.41 13.41
N PRO A 59 11.17 11.93 13.52
CA PRO A 59 10.38 12.36 12.36
C PRO A 59 10.92 13.65 11.71
N GLY A 60 11.73 14.45 12.44
CA GLY A 60 12.09 15.80 12.00
C GLY A 60 10.85 16.64 11.74
N ASP A 61 10.83 17.37 10.62
CA ASP A 61 9.68 18.18 10.20
C ASP A 61 8.62 17.38 9.39
N THR A 62 8.83 16.06 9.22
CA THR A 62 7.90 15.22 8.46
C THR A 62 6.59 15.03 9.24
N PRO A 63 5.43 15.34 8.65
CA PRO A 63 4.14 15.17 9.33
C PRO A 63 3.88 13.71 9.73
N ILE A 64 3.27 13.54 10.89
CA ILE A 64 2.78 12.24 11.38
C ILE A 64 1.25 12.28 11.34
N VAL A 65 0.63 11.35 10.63
CA VAL A 65 -0.81 11.29 10.45
C VAL A 65 -1.34 9.96 10.97
N GLN A 66 -2.36 10.04 11.83
CA GLN A 66 -3.08 8.86 12.27
C GLN A 66 -3.92 8.31 11.13
N SER A 67 -3.76 7.03 10.83
CA SER A 67 -4.48 6.29 9.80
C SER A 67 -5.31 5.17 10.41
N ASP A 68 -6.34 4.77 9.71
CA ASP A 68 -7.18 3.63 10.09
C ASP A 68 -6.81 2.31 9.36
N ARG A 69 -5.74 2.32 8.54
CA ARG A 69 -5.20 1.10 7.93
C ARG A 69 -4.65 0.14 8.97
N GLY A 70 -4.55 -1.13 8.61
CA GLY A 70 -3.81 -2.12 9.40
C GLY A 70 -2.32 -1.81 9.50
N GLY A 71 -1.63 -2.50 10.41
CA GLY A 71 -0.20 -2.39 10.62
C GLY A 71 0.24 -1.22 11.48
N GLN A 72 1.56 -1.02 11.50
CA GLN A 72 2.25 -0.05 12.36
C GLN A 72 2.54 1.26 11.61
N VAL A 73 3.65 1.92 11.92
CA VAL A 73 4.11 3.13 11.26
C VAL A 73 4.72 2.81 9.90
N THR A 74 4.40 3.62 8.91
CA THR A 74 5.00 3.54 7.57
C THR A 74 5.35 4.95 7.10
N TYR A 75 6.52 5.11 6.51
CA TYR A 75 6.93 6.33 5.83
C TYR A 75 6.49 6.28 4.37
N HIS A 76 5.97 7.40 3.87
CA HIS A 76 5.73 7.64 2.45
C HIS A 76 6.49 8.88 2.01
N GLY A 77 6.99 8.84 0.78
CA GLY A 77 7.73 9.96 0.22
C GLY A 77 7.90 9.85 -1.29
N PRO A 78 8.52 10.88 -1.92
CA PRO A 78 8.77 10.90 -3.35
C PRO A 78 9.54 9.66 -3.84
N GLY A 79 9.12 9.12 -4.98
CA GLY A 79 9.70 7.91 -5.56
C GLY A 79 9.15 6.60 -4.99
N GLN A 80 8.25 6.64 -4.00
CA GLN A 80 7.51 5.48 -3.53
C GLN A 80 6.18 5.39 -4.28
N VAL A 81 5.94 4.29 -4.97
CA VAL A 81 4.66 4.01 -5.62
C VAL A 81 3.71 3.37 -4.61
N ILE A 82 2.53 3.93 -4.51
CA ILE A 82 1.46 3.41 -3.66
C ILE A 82 0.30 2.99 -4.55
N LEU A 83 -0.19 1.78 -4.32
CA LEU A 83 -1.39 1.25 -4.95
C LEU A 83 -2.46 1.05 -3.89
N TYR A 84 -3.47 1.90 -3.89
CA TYR A 84 -4.66 1.73 -3.07
C TYR A 84 -5.70 0.90 -3.81
N THR A 85 -6.33 -0.04 -3.11
CA THR A 85 -7.27 -1.00 -3.69
C THR A 85 -8.65 -0.82 -3.08
N LEU A 86 -9.56 -0.25 -3.85
CA LEU A 86 -10.95 -0.06 -3.46
C LEU A 86 -11.78 -1.15 -4.13
N VAL A 87 -11.96 -2.26 -3.43
CA VAL A 87 -12.56 -3.48 -3.99
C VAL A 87 -13.80 -3.89 -3.19
N PRO A 88 -14.99 -3.97 -3.81
CA PRO A 88 -16.15 -4.60 -3.21
C PRO A 88 -15.90 -6.11 -3.03
N MET A 89 -15.42 -6.50 -1.85
CA MET A 89 -14.84 -7.82 -1.57
C MET A 89 -15.79 -8.96 -1.91
N ARG A 90 -17.07 -8.81 -1.56
CA ARG A 90 -18.09 -9.84 -1.80
C ARG A 90 -18.33 -10.06 -3.30
N HIS A 91 -18.38 -8.97 -4.08
CA HIS A 91 -18.61 -9.05 -5.53
C HIS A 91 -17.48 -9.79 -6.24
N PHE A 92 -16.25 -9.57 -5.80
CA PHE A 92 -15.06 -10.23 -6.36
C PHE A 92 -14.74 -11.58 -5.68
N SER A 93 -15.59 -12.04 -4.77
CA SER A 93 -15.40 -13.30 -4.03
C SER A 93 -14.05 -13.39 -3.32
N LEU A 94 -13.58 -12.25 -2.80
CA LEU A 94 -12.30 -12.13 -2.10
C LEU A 94 -12.50 -12.01 -0.59
N ASN A 95 -11.64 -12.65 0.17
CA ASN A 95 -11.41 -12.32 1.57
C ASN A 95 -10.14 -11.47 1.74
N VAL A 96 -9.87 -11.01 2.95
CA VAL A 96 -8.72 -10.15 3.22
C VAL A 96 -7.39 -10.84 2.89
N ARG A 97 -7.28 -12.13 3.19
CA ARG A 97 -6.07 -12.92 2.92
C ARG A 97 -5.83 -13.06 1.42
N ASP A 98 -6.89 -13.30 0.64
CA ASP A 98 -6.79 -13.40 -0.81
C ASP A 98 -6.29 -12.08 -1.41
N LEU A 99 -6.81 -10.94 -0.95
CA LEU A 99 -6.39 -9.64 -1.43
C LEU A 99 -4.93 -9.32 -1.04
N VAL A 100 -4.52 -9.67 0.18
CA VAL A 100 -3.12 -9.54 0.61
C VAL A 100 -2.21 -10.36 -0.30
N SER A 101 -2.52 -11.64 -0.53
CA SER A 101 -1.73 -12.52 -1.41
C SER A 101 -1.67 -11.99 -2.84
N LEU A 102 -2.77 -11.51 -3.39
CA LEU A 102 -2.80 -10.89 -4.72
C LEU A 102 -1.86 -9.68 -4.83
N LEU A 103 -1.85 -8.83 -3.82
CA LEU A 103 -0.97 -7.67 -3.80
C LEU A 103 0.51 -8.06 -3.65
N GLU A 104 0.81 -9.03 -2.80
CA GLU A 104 2.17 -9.57 -2.64
C GLU A 104 2.66 -10.20 -3.95
N ASP A 105 1.86 -11.06 -4.57
CA ASP A 105 2.18 -11.72 -5.84
C ASP A 105 2.36 -10.71 -6.99
N THR A 106 1.56 -9.64 -7.00
CA THR A 106 1.70 -8.56 -7.98
C THR A 106 3.05 -7.86 -7.84
N VAL A 107 3.44 -7.50 -6.61
CA VAL A 107 4.74 -6.85 -6.35
C VAL A 107 5.89 -7.80 -6.70
N ILE A 108 5.80 -9.08 -6.30
CA ILE A 108 6.80 -10.10 -6.62
C ILE A 108 6.97 -10.24 -8.14
N SER A 109 5.86 -10.29 -8.89
CA SER A 109 5.88 -10.39 -10.35
C SER A 109 6.52 -9.17 -11.01
N VAL A 110 6.20 -7.97 -10.53
CA VAL A 110 6.83 -6.74 -11.00
C VAL A 110 8.32 -6.73 -10.73
N LEU A 111 8.75 -7.08 -9.51
CA LEU A 111 10.16 -7.14 -9.14
C LEU A 111 10.93 -8.18 -9.98
N ALA A 112 10.31 -9.34 -10.21
CA ALA A 112 10.89 -10.39 -11.07
C ALA A 112 11.14 -9.89 -12.51
N SER A 113 10.25 -9.05 -13.05
CA SER A 113 10.44 -8.45 -14.39
C SER A 113 11.66 -7.52 -14.46
N TYR A 114 12.13 -7.01 -13.31
CA TYR A 114 13.39 -6.25 -13.18
C TYR A 114 14.57 -7.10 -12.74
N GLY A 115 14.41 -8.42 -12.70
CA GLY A 115 15.49 -9.34 -12.28
C GLY A 115 15.70 -9.42 -10.77
N VAL A 116 14.78 -8.89 -9.97
CA VAL A 116 14.86 -8.89 -8.51
C VAL A 116 14.08 -10.07 -7.94
N SER A 117 14.77 -10.99 -7.28
CA SER A 117 14.15 -12.10 -6.55
C SER A 117 13.58 -11.61 -5.22
N SER A 118 12.30 -11.86 -4.99
CA SER A 118 11.62 -11.42 -3.76
C SER A 118 10.58 -12.45 -3.32
N GLN A 119 10.13 -12.34 -2.08
CA GLN A 119 9.17 -13.29 -1.50
C GLN A 119 8.24 -12.62 -0.49
N ALA A 120 7.04 -13.16 -0.34
CA ALA A 120 6.16 -12.88 0.79
C ALA A 120 6.56 -13.71 2.01
N ARG A 121 6.12 -13.26 3.20
CA ARG A 121 6.36 -13.98 4.47
C ARG A 121 5.03 -14.16 5.20
N ALA A 122 4.79 -15.37 5.67
CA ALA A 122 3.53 -15.71 6.37
C ALA A 122 3.40 -15.02 7.74
N ASP A 123 4.51 -14.74 8.40
CA ASP A 123 4.58 -14.14 9.73
C ASP A 123 4.51 -12.60 9.72
N ALA A 124 4.77 -11.98 8.58
CA ALA A 124 4.86 -10.52 8.48
C ALA A 124 4.45 -10.05 7.07
N PRO A 125 3.17 -9.68 6.85
CA PRO A 125 2.69 -9.25 5.53
C PRO A 125 3.58 -8.20 4.89
N GLY A 126 3.88 -8.40 3.60
CA GLY A 126 4.79 -7.57 2.82
C GLY A 126 5.64 -8.39 1.88
N VAL A 127 6.40 -7.70 1.05
CA VAL A 127 7.34 -8.35 0.11
C VAL A 127 8.77 -8.02 0.55
N TYR A 128 9.62 -9.02 0.49
CA TYR A 128 10.99 -8.97 0.99
C TYR A 128 12.00 -9.38 -0.07
N VAL A 129 13.12 -8.68 -0.10
CA VAL A 129 14.34 -9.07 -0.80
C VAL A 129 15.36 -9.45 0.28
N GLY A 130 15.69 -10.75 0.38
CA GLY A 130 16.38 -11.26 1.55
C GLY A 130 15.59 -10.94 2.84
N ASP A 131 16.22 -10.29 3.81
CA ASP A 131 15.61 -9.90 5.08
C ASP A 131 15.03 -8.46 5.07
N ARG A 132 15.13 -7.75 3.95
CA ARG A 132 14.69 -6.35 3.85
C ARG A 132 13.32 -6.26 3.23
N LYS A 133 12.39 -5.59 3.91
CA LYS A 133 11.05 -5.32 3.39
C LYS A 133 11.10 -4.23 2.31
N ILE A 134 10.69 -4.59 1.10
CA ILE A 134 10.64 -3.70 -0.07
C ILE A 134 9.24 -3.15 -0.33
N ALA A 135 8.21 -3.87 0.09
CA ALA A 135 6.84 -3.41 0.02
C ALA A 135 6.10 -3.68 1.33
N SER A 136 5.38 -2.68 1.79
CA SER A 136 4.55 -2.73 2.99
C SER A 136 3.08 -2.80 2.59
N LEU A 137 2.31 -3.66 3.25
CA LEU A 137 0.87 -3.78 3.05
C LEU A 137 0.12 -3.38 4.30
N GLY A 138 -0.99 -2.67 4.09
CA GLY A 138 -1.93 -2.36 5.15
C GLY A 138 -3.30 -2.10 4.53
N LEU A 139 -4.29 -2.89 4.91
CA LEU A 139 -5.65 -2.81 4.41
C LEU A 139 -6.64 -2.48 5.52
N ARG A 140 -7.78 -1.98 5.12
CA ARG A 140 -8.98 -1.82 5.92
C ARG A 140 -10.20 -2.21 5.09
N ILE A 141 -11.20 -2.78 5.73
CA ILE A 141 -12.50 -3.05 5.10
C ILE A 141 -13.55 -2.16 5.78
N ARG A 142 -14.34 -1.46 4.98
CA ARG A 142 -15.47 -0.66 5.45
C ARG A 142 -16.64 -0.85 4.50
N HIS A 143 -17.80 -1.16 5.04
CA HIS A 143 -19.02 -1.47 4.25
C HIS A 143 -18.78 -2.51 3.14
N GLY A 144 -17.94 -3.52 3.41
CA GLY A 144 -17.61 -4.57 2.46
C GLY A 144 -16.64 -4.17 1.34
N VAL A 145 -16.12 -2.94 1.34
CA VAL A 145 -15.12 -2.45 0.38
C VAL A 145 -13.76 -2.35 1.06
N SER A 146 -12.72 -2.88 0.41
CA SER A 146 -11.34 -2.66 0.86
C SER A 146 -10.91 -1.23 0.55
N TYR A 147 -9.94 -0.72 1.29
CA TYR A 147 -9.21 0.51 0.98
C TYR A 147 -7.83 0.49 1.64
N HIS A 148 -6.98 1.49 1.34
CA HIS A 148 -5.54 1.38 1.48
C HIS A 148 -4.98 0.31 0.54
N GLY A 149 -3.81 -0.24 0.80
CA GLY A 149 -3.21 -1.21 -0.12
C GLY A 149 -1.75 -1.46 0.15
N VAL A 150 -0.91 -1.31 -0.88
CA VAL A 150 0.52 -1.59 -0.84
C VAL A 150 1.34 -0.35 -1.21
N ALA A 151 2.41 -0.12 -0.45
CA ALA A 151 3.43 0.87 -0.75
C ALA A 151 4.74 0.15 -1.07
N SER A 152 5.27 0.38 -2.26
CA SER A 152 6.53 -0.21 -2.73
C SER A 152 7.55 0.86 -3.04
N VAL A 153 8.81 0.64 -2.70
CA VAL A 153 9.90 1.53 -3.10
C VAL A 153 10.10 1.48 -4.61
N SER A 154 10.45 2.61 -5.21
CA SER A 154 10.69 2.68 -6.64
C SER A 154 12.05 2.08 -7.03
N TYR A 155 12.22 1.82 -8.31
CA TYR A 155 13.44 1.28 -8.92
C TYR A 155 14.72 2.08 -8.58
N THR A 156 14.63 3.38 -8.38
CA THR A 156 15.76 4.22 -7.96
C THR A 156 16.30 3.83 -6.59
N HIS A 157 15.45 3.44 -5.66
CA HIS A 157 15.86 2.94 -4.35
C HIS A 157 16.40 1.51 -4.42
N LEU A 158 15.93 0.69 -5.34
CA LEU A 158 16.45 -0.64 -5.58
C LEU A 158 17.90 -0.60 -6.08
N ARG A 159 18.22 0.29 -7.02
CA ARG A 159 19.60 0.50 -7.50
C ARG A 159 20.55 0.98 -6.40
N ALA A 160 20.09 1.82 -5.48
CA ALA A 160 20.90 2.27 -4.36
C ALA A 160 21.27 1.12 -3.40
N HIS A 161 20.47 0.08 -3.31
CA HIS A 161 20.77 -1.13 -2.52
C HIS A 161 21.76 -2.08 -3.19
N GLU A 162 21.85 -2.06 -4.53
CA GLU A 162 22.83 -2.88 -5.28
C GLU A 162 24.25 -2.31 -5.23
N THR A 163 24.40 -1.03 -4.90
CA THR A 163 25.70 -0.32 -4.91
C THR A 163 26.35 -0.18 -3.53
N LEU A 164 25.71 -0.65 -2.45
CA LEU A 164 26.33 -0.68 -1.14
C LEU A 164 27.15 -1.97 -0.99
N PRO A 165 28.49 -1.89 -0.79
CA PRO A 165 29.29 -3.07 -0.52
C PRO A 165 28.82 -3.73 0.78
N ASN A 166 28.84 -5.07 0.78
CA ASN A 166 28.59 -5.92 1.94
C ASN A 166 29.51 -5.57 3.11
#